data_78704e00ba6cb57daf46dfd7b7c776f9
#
_entry.id   78704e00ba6cb57daf46dfd7b7c776f9
#
_cell.length_a   1.000
_cell.length_b   1.000
_cell.length_c   1.000
_cell.angle_alpha   90.00
_cell.angle_beta   90.00
_cell.angle_gamma   90.00
#
_symmetry.space_group_name_H-M   'P 1'
#
loop_
_entity.id
_entity.type
_entity.pdbx_description
1 polymer ?
#
loop_
_entity_poly.entity_id
_entity_poly.type
_entity_poly.pdbx_seq_one_letter_code
_entity_poly.pdbx_strand_id
1 'polypeptide(L)'
;IDLTTLCMVLDHPYLEYKNLKVRKIDKEARKIYTEEQEIVEYDYLVMAAGTRTFFPPQIPGLNNAHDIKKLHWAMFFKQSFDNQLFKKIQFEAKQCDDTHIVVVGAGLSGVEIAAEMAYNSKMFFKRGNFSCDNLKISLVSSSDTILPGLTPQLISMSHERLKSLGINVITNTKLLKCNEDNLELSNGTKIHH
;
A
#
# COMPACT_ATOMS: atom_id res chain seq x y z
N ILE A 1 10.42 5.14 -11.14
CA ILE A 1 11.11 6.22 -11.90
C ILE A 1 12.07 6.86 -10.91
N ASP A 2 13.35 6.94 -11.29
CA ASP A 2 14.35 7.66 -10.52
C ASP A 2 14.06 9.17 -10.60
N LEU A 3 14.05 9.84 -9.44
CA LEU A 3 13.77 11.28 -9.36
C LEU A 3 14.79 12.11 -10.15
N THR A 4 16.05 11.67 -10.19
CA THR A 4 17.10 12.33 -10.96
C THR A 4 16.74 12.33 -12.45
N THR A 5 16.34 11.19 -12.99
CA THR A 5 15.89 11.06 -14.38
C THR A 5 14.64 11.88 -14.65
N LEU A 6 13.67 11.89 -13.72
CA LEU A 6 12.46 12.71 -13.87
C LEU A 6 12.78 14.20 -13.90
N CYS A 7 13.65 14.66 -13.03
CA CYS A 7 14.06 16.08 -12.99
C CYS A 7 14.87 16.50 -14.21
N MET A 8 15.68 15.61 -14.78
CA MET A 8 16.37 15.85 -16.06
C MET A 8 15.40 15.99 -17.22
N VAL A 9 14.30 15.22 -17.24
CA VAL A 9 13.25 15.32 -18.28
C VAL A 9 12.43 16.60 -18.11
N LEU A 10 12.30 17.11 -16.89
CA LEU A 10 11.58 18.34 -16.57
C LEU A 10 12.47 19.59 -16.71
N ASP A 11 13.63 19.48 -17.38
CA ASP A 11 14.60 20.57 -17.56
C ASP A 11 13.91 21.92 -17.76
N HIS A 12 13.88 22.71 -16.67
CA HIS A 12 13.21 24.00 -16.65
C HIS A 12 14.12 25.02 -15.96
N PRO A 13 14.32 26.22 -16.53
CA PRO A 13 15.29 27.17 -16.02
C PRO A 13 15.06 27.64 -14.58
N TYR A 14 13.88 27.40 -14.05
CA TYR A 14 13.50 27.73 -12.65
C TYR A 14 13.40 26.52 -11.74
N LEU A 15 13.80 25.32 -12.20
CA LEU A 15 13.77 24.09 -11.41
C LEU A 15 15.21 23.59 -11.17
N GLU A 16 15.63 23.57 -9.92
CA GLU A 16 16.88 22.96 -9.49
C GLU A 16 16.57 21.74 -8.62
N TYR A 17 17.06 20.57 -9.00
CA TYR A 17 16.98 19.36 -8.19
C TYR A 17 18.29 19.13 -7.44
N LYS A 18 18.21 19.04 -6.11
CA LYS A 18 19.34 18.72 -5.24
C LYS A 18 19.05 17.42 -4.48
N ASN A 19 19.90 16.41 -4.67
CA ASN A 19 19.84 15.16 -3.93
C ASN A 19 20.59 15.32 -2.59
N LEU A 20 19.96 16.01 -1.64
CA LEU A 20 20.52 16.36 -0.35
C LEU A 20 19.62 15.85 0.78
N LYS A 21 20.24 15.47 1.89
CA LYS A 21 19.50 15.03 3.07
C LYS A 21 19.31 16.16 4.05
N VAL A 22 18.06 16.56 4.26
CA VAL A 22 17.70 17.64 5.19
C VAL A 22 17.90 17.19 6.63
N ARG A 23 18.71 17.94 7.38
CA ARG A 23 18.98 17.73 8.81
C ARG A 23 18.15 18.63 9.71
N LYS A 24 18.02 19.91 9.37
CA LYS A 24 17.33 20.91 10.18
C LYS A 24 16.65 21.93 9.28
N ILE A 25 15.47 22.39 9.69
CA ILE A 25 14.78 23.52 9.10
C ILE A 25 14.70 24.62 10.16
N ASP A 26 15.18 25.80 9.81
CA ASP A 26 15.06 27.02 10.62
C ASP A 26 14.00 27.90 9.96
N LYS A 27 12.83 27.95 10.61
CA LYS A 27 11.68 28.67 10.07
C LYS A 27 11.83 30.19 10.18
N GLU A 28 12.52 30.65 11.22
CA GLU A 28 12.71 32.09 11.47
C GLU A 28 13.76 32.66 10.54
N ALA A 29 14.88 31.96 10.38
CA ALA A 29 15.94 32.32 9.46
C ALA A 29 15.60 31.96 7.99
N ARG A 30 14.52 31.19 7.72
CA ARG A 30 14.15 30.65 6.40
C ARG A 30 15.29 29.87 5.74
N LYS A 31 15.95 28.96 6.52
CA LYS A 31 17.10 28.19 6.08
C LYS A 31 16.88 26.70 6.30
N ILE A 32 17.34 25.92 5.33
CA ILE A 32 17.42 24.47 5.41
C ILE A 32 18.89 24.10 5.53
N TYR A 33 19.21 23.27 6.52
CA TYR A 33 20.56 22.73 6.71
C TYR A 33 20.57 21.26 6.33
N THR A 34 21.54 20.85 5.53
CA THR A 34 21.69 19.47 5.06
C THR A 34 22.77 18.72 5.83
N GLU A 35 22.82 17.39 5.70
CA GLU A 35 23.89 16.56 6.25
C GLU A 35 25.23 16.86 5.55
N GLU A 36 25.17 17.26 4.29
CA GLU A 36 26.31 17.65 3.45
C GLU A 36 26.83 19.07 3.76
N GLN A 37 26.32 19.70 4.83
CA GLN A 37 26.66 21.05 5.29
C GLN A 37 26.27 22.18 4.32
N GLU A 38 25.44 21.88 3.33
CA GLU A 38 24.86 22.93 2.47
C GLU A 38 23.74 23.67 3.21
N ILE A 39 23.62 24.96 2.95
CA ILE A 39 22.54 25.80 3.46
C ILE A 39 21.73 26.29 2.28
N VAL A 40 20.42 25.97 2.29
CA VAL A 40 19.48 26.45 1.27
C VAL A 40 18.55 27.47 1.88
N GLU A 41 18.53 28.67 1.37
CA GLU A 41 17.59 29.73 1.77
C GLU A 41 16.31 29.62 0.95
N TYR A 42 15.18 30.01 1.54
CA TYR A 42 13.87 29.94 0.87
C TYR A 42 12.95 31.09 1.27
N ASP A 43 12.10 31.50 0.36
CA ASP A 43 10.98 32.40 0.64
C ASP A 43 9.72 31.60 1.05
N TYR A 44 9.48 30.47 0.37
CA TYR A 44 8.37 29.54 0.65
C TYR A 44 8.92 28.13 0.73
N LEU A 45 8.46 27.36 1.72
CA LEU A 45 8.84 25.98 1.91
C LEU A 45 7.62 25.06 1.85
N VAL A 46 7.68 24.08 0.93
CA VAL A 46 6.70 22.99 0.85
C VAL A 46 7.29 21.73 1.46
N MET A 47 6.68 21.22 2.51
CA MET A 47 7.07 19.96 3.14
C MET A 47 6.37 18.80 2.46
N ALA A 48 7.09 18.08 1.60
CA ALA A 48 6.60 16.92 0.85
C ALA A 48 7.45 15.66 1.11
N ALA A 49 7.86 15.47 2.37
CA ALA A 49 8.79 14.40 2.77
C ALA A 49 8.20 12.97 2.74
N GLY A 50 6.94 12.83 2.33
CA GLY A 50 6.25 11.56 2.28
C GLY A 50 5.87 11.01 3.66
N THR A 51 5.52 9.73 3.70
CA THR A 51 5.11 9.03 4.92
C THR A 51 5.89 7.72 5.07
N ARG A 52 5.99 7.23 6.30
CA ARG A 52 6.50 5.89 6.61
C ARG A 52 5.37 5.02 7.11
N THR A 53 5.43 3.73 6.81
CA THR A 53 4.55 2.76 7.45
C THR A 53 4.90 2.68 8.93
N PHE A 54 3.89 2.81 9.77
CA PHE A 54 4.03 2.59 11.20
C PHE A 54 3.58 1.16 11.52
N PHE A 55 4.50 0.37 12.04
CA PHE A 55 4.21 -0.95 12.60
C PHE A 55 4.11 -0.84 14.12
N PRO A 56 2.89 -0.91 14.68
CA PRO A 56 2.71 -0.83 16.12
C PRO A 56 3.47 -1.96 16.84
N PRO A 57 4.39 -1.67 17.75
CA PRO A 57 5.22 -2.70 18.40
C PRO A 57 4.41 -3.65 19.30
N GLN A 58 3.20 -3.24 19.69
CA GLN A 58 2.28 -4.05 20.47
C GLN A 58 1.56 -5.15 19.68
N ILE A 59 1.68 -5.16 18.34
CA ILE A 59 1.10 -6.21 17.49
C ILE A 59 2.20 -7.21 17.13
N PRO A 60 2.19 -8.42 17.72
CA PRO A 60 3.20 -9.43 17.44
C PRO A 60 3.18 -9.87 15.97
N GLY A 61 4.35 -10.11 15.40
CA GLY A 61 4.52 -10.73 14.09
C GLY A 61 4.36 -9.80 12.89
N LEU A 62 4.23 -8.47 13.09
CA LEU A 62 4.12 -7.51 11.99
C LEU A 62 5.34 -7.48 11.04
N ASN A 63 6.48 -8.02 11.47
CA ASN A 63 7.64 -8.21 10.60
C ASN A 63 7.40 -9.23 9.48
N ASN A 64 6.35 -10.05 9.58
CA ASN A 64 5.92 -10.95 8.50
C ASN A 64 5.06 -10.23 7.46
N ALA A 65 4.60 -9.00 7.74
CA ALA A 65 3.80 -8.21 6.82
C ALA A 65 4.68 -7.45 5.80
N HIS A 66 4.15 -7.25 4.60
CA HIS A 66 4.82 -6.48 3.56
C HIS A 66 4.57 -4.96 3.75
N ASP A 67 5.66 -4.18 3.75
CA ASP A 67 5.62 -2.71 3.75
C ASP A 67 5.66 -2.17 2.31
N ILE A 68 4.52 -1.75 1.80
CA ILE A 68 4.41 -1.23 0.43
C ILE A 68 4.90 0.21 0.24
N LYS A 69 5.26 0.92 1.32
CA LYS A 69 5.76 2.31 1.23
C LYS A 69 7.22 2.39 0.81
N LYS A 70 7.97 1.31 0.97
CA LYS A 70 9.37 1.23 0.53
C LYS A 70 9.44 0.54 -0.84
N LEU A 71 10.09 1.18 -1.81
CA LEU A 71 10.14 0.71 -3.19
C LEU A 71 10.60 -0.76 -3.32
N HIS A 72 11.68 -1.13 -2.65
CA HIS A 72 12.21 -2.51 -2.72
C HIS A 72 11.24 -3.55 -2.16
N TRP A 73 10.52 -3.23 -1.07
CA TRP A 73 9.48 -4.12 -0.52
C TRP A 73 8.24 -4.17 -1.39
N ALA A 74 7.84 -3.04 -1.99
CA ALA A 74 6.73 -3.00 -2.94
C ALA A 74 7.04 -3.83 -4.19
N MET A 75 8.27 -3.77 -4.70
CA MET A 75 8.72 -4.60 -5.83
C MET A 75 8.75 -6.09 -5.46
N PHE A 76 9.30 -6.43 -4.30
CA PHE A 76 9.30 -7.80 -3.79
C PHE A 76 7.88 -8.35 -3.63
N PHE A 77 6.99 -7.56 -3.02
CA PHE A 77 5.58 -7.93 -2.87
C PHE A 77 4.91 -8.13 -4.25
N LYS A 78 5.12 -7.21 -5.19
CA LYS A 78 4.58 -7.34 -6.54
C LYS A 78 5.06 -8.63 -7.22
N GLN A 79 6.35 -8.93 -7.15
CA GLN A 79 6.90 -10.16 -7.72
C GLN A 79 6.31 -11.41 -7.06
N SER A 80 6.18 -11.41 -5.74
CA SER A 80 5.56 -12.51 -4.99
C SER A 80 4.10 -12.72 -5.40
N PHE A 81 3.34 -11.63 -5.53
CA PHE A 81 1.97 -11.64 -6.00
C PHE A 81 1.84 -12.19 -7.42
N ASP A 82 2.64 -11.68 -8.37
CA ASP A 82 2.65 -12.16 -9.74
C ASP A 82 2.98 -13.67 -9.80
N ASN A 83 3.95 -14.13 -9.02
CA ASN A 83 4.29 -15.55 -8.93
C ASN A 83 3.13 -16.41 -8.41
N GLN A 84 2.35 -15.93 -7.45
CA GLN A 84 1.16 -16.62 -6.97
C GLN A 84 0.08 -16.71 -8.06
N LEU A 85 -0.12 -15.66 -8.85
CA LEU A 85 -1.03 -15.69 -9.99
C LEU A 85 -0.59 -16.68 -11.06
N PHE A 86 0.72 -16.72 -11.41
CA PHE A 86 1.27 -17.67 -12.36
C PHE A 86 1.15 -19.12 -11.90
N LYS A 87 1.41 -19.40 -10.62
CA LYS A 87 1.23 -20.76 -10.06
C LYS A 87 -0.20 -21.25 -10.24
N LYS A 88 -1.20 -20.38 -10.02
CA LYS A 88 -2.62 -20.72 -10.19
C LYS A 88 -2.99 -21.08 -11.63
N ILE A 89 -2.26 -20.59 -12.62
CA ILE A 89 -2.43 -20.97 -14.02
C ILE A 89 -1.78 -22.31 -14.33
N GLN A 90 -0.56 -22.53 -13.81
CA GLN A 90 0.24 -23.73 -14.14
C GLN A 90 -0.35 -25.02 -13.55
N PHE A 91 -0.96 -24.92 -12.39
CA PHE A 91 -1.49 -26.08 -11.67
C PHE A 91 -3.01 -26.14 -11.74
N GLU A 92 -3.62 -26.34 -12.88
CA GLU A 92 -5.09 -26.43 -13.06
C GLU A 92 -5.93 -26.15 -11.77
N ALA A 93 -6.90 -25.27 -11.77
CA ALA A 93 -7.59 -24.68 -10.60
C ALA A 93 -8.04 -25.66 -9.49
N LYS A 94 -7.99 -26.98 -9.73
CA LYS A 94 -8.33 -28.04 -8.76
C LYS A 94 -7.19 -28.41 -7.78
N GLN A 95 -5.97 -27.96 -8.01
CA GLN A 95 -4.79 -28.27 -7.17
C GLN A 95 -4.14 -27.01 -6.55
N CYS A 96 -4.70 -25.83 -6.78
CA CYS A 96 -4.18 -24.60 -6.18
C CYS A 96 -4.77 -24.38 -4.80
N ASP A 97 -3.90 -24.20 -3.81
CA ASP A 97 -4.31 -23.75 -2.48
C ASP A 97 -5.03 -22.40 -2.55
N ASP A 98 -5.99 -22.22 -1.66
CA ASP A 98 -6.65 -20.92 -1.47
C ASP A 98 -5.61 -19.87 -1.11
N THR A 99 -5.55 -18.79 -1.85
CA THR A 99 -4.70 -17.64 -1.52
C THR A 99 -5.58 -16.53 -0.96
N HIS A 100 -5.32 -16.11 0.26
CA HIS A 100 -6.04 -15.01 0.88
C HIS A 100 -5.08 -13.86 1.16
N ILE A 101 -5.28 -12.75 0.48
CA ILE A 101 -4.50 -11.54 0.69
C ILE A 101 -5.27 -10.60 1.62
N VAL A 102 -4.63 -10.15 2.67
CA VAL A 102 -5.23 -9.26 3.65
C VAL A 102 -4.51 -7.92 3.65
N VAL A 103 -5.21 -6.86 3.29
CA VAL A 103 -4.73 -5.48 3.38
C VAL A 103 -5.22 -4.88 4.68
N VAL A 104 -4.30 -4.50 5.56
CA VAL A 104 -4.62 -3.90 6.86
C VAL A 104 -4.45 -2.40 6.81
N GLY A 105 -5.54 -1.67 7.04
CA GLY A 105 -5.62 -0.23 6.96
C GLY A 105 -6.39 0.25 5.73
N ALA A 106 -7.61 0.75 5.93
CA ALA A 106 -8.51 1.19 4.86
C ALA A 106 -8.46 2.71 4.60
N GLY A 107 -7.28 3.31 4.75
CA GLY A 107 -6.97 4.65 4.23
C GLY A 107 -6.74 4.63 2.72
N LEU A 108 -6.37 5.76 2.13
CA LEU A 108 -6.16 5.91 0.68
C LEU A 108 -5.29 4.80 0.08
N SER A 109 -4.09 4.60 0.62
CA SER A 109 -3.16 3.59 0.08
C SER A 109 -3.68 2.15 0.18
N GLY A 110 -4.36 1.79 1.29
CA GLY A 110 -4.90 0.44 1.45
C GLY A 110 -6.06 0.17 0.50
N VAL A 111 -6.94 1.14 0.31
CA VAL A 111 -8.06 1.04 -0.65
C VAL A 111 -7.53 0.93 -2.08
N GLU A 112 -6.56 1.76 -2.47
CA GLU A 112 -5.94 1.72 -3.80
C GLU A 112 -5.26 0.38 -4.08
N ILE A 113 -4.42 -0.11 -3.15
CA ILE A 113 -3.72 -1.38 -3.30
C ILE A 113 -4.69 -2.56 -3.40
N ALA A 114 -5.68 -2.62 -2.52
CA ALA A 114 -6.68 -3.70 -2.56
C ALA A 114 -7.45 -3.70 -3.89
N ALA A 115 -7.87 -2.51 -4.36
CA ALA A 115 -8.59 -2.36 -5.61
C ALA A 115 -7.73 -2.74 -6.82
N GLU A 116 -6.46 -2.29 -6.86
CA GLU A 116 -5.53 -2.56 -7.94
C GLU A 116 -5.20 -4.06 -8.05
N MET A 117 -4.93 -4.70 -6.92
CA MET A 117 -4.68 -6.15 -6.87
C MET A 117 -5.89 -6.94 -7.38
N ALA A 118 -7.09 -6.60 -6.92
CA ALA A 118 -8.32 -7.28 -7.35
C ALA A 118 -8.60 -7.06 -8.85
N TYR A 119 -8.40 -5.84 -9.34
CA TYR A 119 -8.58 -5.51 -10.75
C TYR A 119 -7.59 -6.25 -11.64
N ASN A 120 -6.28 -6.19 -11.30
CA ASN A 120 -5.24 -6.83 -12.08
C ASN A 120 -5.39 -8.35 -12.09
N SER A 121 -5.76 -8.96 -10.96
CA SER A 121 -6.06 -10.39 -10.90
C SER A 121 -7.19 -10.77 -11.84
N LYS A 122 -8.31 -10.04 -11.80
CA LYS A 122 -9.44 -10.28 -12.71
C LYS A 122 -9.05 -10.15 -14.19
N MET A 123 -8.27 -9.12 -14.52
CA MET A 123 -7.80 -8.91 -15.90
C MET A 123 -6.84 -10.00 -16.34
N PHE A 124 -5.95 -10.45 -15.45
CA PHE A 124 -5.00 -11.52 -15.71
C PHE A 124 -5.72 -12.85 -16.01
N PHE A 125 -6.65 -13.25 -15.15
CA PHE A 125 -7.42 -14.48 -15.35
C PHE A 125 -8.33 -14.42 -16.57
N LYS A 126 -8.98 -13.27 -16.81
CA LYS A 126 -9.81 -13.07 -18.00
C LYS A 126 -9.01 -13.21 -19.30
N ARG A 127 -7.81 -12.65 -19.38
CA ARG A 127 -6.94 -12.75 -20.56
C ARG A 127 -6.46 -14.17 -20.80
N GLY A 128 -6.22 -14.94 -19.76
CA GLY A 128 -5.82 -16.33 -19.81
C GLY A 128 -6.98 -17.32 -19.99
N ASN A 129 -8.23 -16.85 -19.98
CA ASN A 129 -9.44 -17.69 -19.98
C ASN A 129 -9.49 -18.70 -18.81
N PHE A 130 -9.01 -18.28 -17.62
CA PHE A 130 -9.00 -19.07 -16.39
C PHE A 130 -10.09 -18.62 -15.43
N SER A 131 -10.63 -19.55 -14.63
CA SER A 131 -11.44 -19.22 -13.46
C SER A 131 -10.52 -18.92 -12.25
N CYS A 132 -10.88 -17.91 -11.43
CA CYS A 132 -10.12 -17.50 -10.27
C CYS A 132 -10.99 -17.52 -9.01
N ASP A 133 -11.47 -18.69 -8.63
CA ASP A 133 -12.30 -18.82 -7.44
C ASP A 133 -11.47 -18.90 -6.14
N ASN A 134 -10.16 -19.14 -6.25
CA ASN A 134 -9.26 -19.42 -5.12
C ASN A 134 -8.39 -18.21 -4.70
N LEU A 135 -8.70 -17.00 -5.18
CA LEU A 135 -8.04 -15.78 -4.73
C LEU A 135 -9.04 -14.89 -3.99
N LYS A 136 -8.81 -14.71 -2.71
CA LYS A 136 -9.61 -13.83 -1.84
C LYS A 136 -8.79 -12.60 -1.47
N ILE A 137 -9.42 -11.43 -1.47
CA ILE A 137 -8.80 -10.18 -1.00
C ILE A 137 -9.71 -9.57 0.06
N SER A 138 -9.15 -9.32 1.24
CA SER A 138 -9.85 -8.64 2.34
C SER A 138 -9.15 -7.33 2.67
N LEU A 139 -9.95 -6.30 2.94
CA LEU A 139 -9.51 -4.99 3.42
C LEU A 139 -10.03 -4.78 4.83
N VAL A 140 -9.12 -4.64 5.81
CA VAL A 140 -9.45 -4.50 7.22
C VAL A 140 -9.31 -3.05 7.66
N SER A 141 -10.36 -2.49 8.27
CA SER A 141 -10.41 -1.15 8.84
C SER A 141 -10.66 -1.18 10.34
N SER A 142 -9.85 -0.47 11.10
CA SER A 142 -10.12 -0.25 12.52
C SER A 142 -11.24 0.77 12.77
N SER A 143 -11.58 1.57 11.76
CA SER A 143 -12.68 2.53 11.77
C SER A 143 -13.99 1.86 11.35
N ASP A 144 -15.09 2.52 11.59
CA ASP A 144 -16.44 2.12 11.16
C ASP A 144 -16.63 2.20 9.64
N THR A 145 -15.71 2.86 8.94
CA THR A 145 -15.74 3.05 7.51
C THR A 145 -14.35 2.90 6.88
N ILE A 146 -14.32 2.81 5.56
CA ILE A 146 -13.11 3.02 4.75
C ILE A 146 -12.90 4.51 4.52
N LEU A 147 -11.69 4.92 4.16
CA LEU A 147 -11.35 6.31 3.80
C LEU A 147 -11.84 7.34 4.83
N PRO A 148 -11.57 7.14 6.13
CA PRO A 148 -12.06 8.05 7.17
C PRO A 148 -11.59 9.49 6.90
N GLY A 149 -12.50 10.45 7.04
CA GLY A 149 -12.25 11.86 6.79
C GLY A 149 -12.56 12.33 5.36
N LEU A 150 -12.95 11.44 4.45
CA LEU A 150 -13.47 11.83 3.14
C LEU A 150 -15.00 12.07 3.20
N THR A 151 -15.54 12.65 2.12
CA THR A 151 -16.97 12.89 2.03
C THR A 151 -17.77 11.59 1.96
N PRO A 152 -19.01 11.54 2.53
CA PRO A 152 -19.85 10.34 2.48
C PRO A 152 -20.09 9.82 1.07
N GLN A 153 -20.20 10.71 0.09
CA GLN A 153 -20.36 10.33 -1.31
C GLN A 153 -19.16 9.55 -1.84
N LEU A 154 -17.93 10.02 -1.59
CA LEU A 154 -16.70 9.30 -2.01
C LEU A 154 -16.56 7.96 -1.30
N ILE A 155 -16.89 7.90 -0.01
CA ILE A 155 -16.89 6.66 0.76
C ILE A 155 -17.84 5.64 0.14
N SER A 156 -19.09 6.05 -0.15
CA SER A 156 -20.10 5.18 -0.79
C SER A 156 -19.64 4.65 -2.13
N MET A 157 -19.19 5.53 -3.02
CA MET A 157 -18.68 5.14 -4.35
C MET A 157 -17.49 4.17 -4.25
N SER A 158 -16.60 4.39 -3.29
CA SER A 158 -15.46 3.50 -3.04
C SER A 158 -15.92 2.13 -2.54
N HIS A 159 -16.88 2.07 -1.62
CA HIS A 159 -17.48 0.81 -1.16
C HIS A 159 -18.11 0.02 -2.32
N GLU A 160 -18.90 0.68 -3.16
CA GLU A 160 -19.51 0.05 -4.34
C GLU A 160 -18.44 -0.50 -5.27
N ARG A 161 -17.37 0.27 -5.51
CA ARG A 161 -16.25 -0.17 -6.35
C ARG A 161 -15.54 -1.39 -5.76
N LEU A 162 -15.19 -1.37 -4.48
CA LEU A 162 -14.56 -2.51 -3.81
C LEU A 162 -15.44 -3.77 -3.87
N LYS A 163 -16.74 -3.61 -3.62
CA LYS A 163 -17.73 -4.69 -3.75
C LYS A 163 -17.77 -5.25 -5.17
N SER A 164 -17.79 -4.40 -6.21
CA SER A 164 -17.77 -4.83 -7.62
C SER A 164 -16.51 -5.61 -7.99
N LEU A 165 -15.41 -5.33 -7.30
CA LEU A 165 -14.14 -6.05 -7.44
C LEU A 165 -14.09 -7.35 -6.64
N GLY A 166 -15.10 -7.63 -5.80
CA GLY A 166 -15.15 -8.84 -4.96
C GLY A 166 -14.26 -8.75 -3.71
N ILE A 167 -13.91 -7.54 -3.28
CA ILE A 167 -13.10 -7.34 -2.07
C ILE A 167 -14.02 -7.43 -0.84
N ASN A 168 -13.60 -8.24 0.14
CA ASN A 168 -14.26 -8.33 1.43
C ASN A 168 -13.78 -7.19 2.34
N VAL A 169 -14.67 -6.26 2.67
CA VAL A 169 -14.37 -5.12 3.56
C VAL A 169 -14.81 -5.44 4.98
N ILE A 170 -13.87 -5.39 5.92
CA ILE A 170 -14.08 -5.69 7.35
C ILE A 170 -13.81 -4.40 8.13
N THR A 171 -14.85 -3.76 8.62
CA THR A 171 -14.77 -2.51 9.41
C THR A 171 -14.83 -2.78 10.91
N ASN A 172 -14.61 -1.75 11.75
CA ASN A 172 -14.60 -1.84 13.22
C ASN A 172 -13.70 -2.95 13.77
N THR A 173 -12.62 -3.29 13.03
CA THR A 173 -11.83 -4.47 13.33
C THR A 173 -10.33 -4.13 13.27
N LYS A 174 -9.61 -4.47 14.35
CA LYS A 174 -8.18 -4.26 14.47
C LYS A 174 -7.43 -5.58 14.25
N LEU A 175 -6.23 -5.50 13.68
CA LEU A 175 -5.27 -6.60 13.70
C LEU A 175 -4.72 -6.72 15.12
N LEU A 176 -4.77 -7.91 15.68
CA LEU A 176 -4.21 -8.23 17.00
C LEU A 176 -2.86 -8.94 16.90
N LYS A 177 -2.72 -9.82 15.91
CA LYS A 177 -1.50 -10.62 15.71
C LYS A 177 -1.36 -11.02 14.25
N CYS A 178 -0.11 -11.10 13.78
CA CYS A 178 0.25 -11.60 12.47
C CYS A 178 1.24 -12.77 12.64
N ASN A 179 0.80 -14.00 12.42
CA ASN A 179 1.68 -15.16 12.36
C ASN A 179 2.13 -15.40 10.92
N GLU A 180 2.95 -16.43 10.71
CA GLU A 180 3.39 -16.83 9.37
C GLU A 180 2.24 -17.32 8.48
N ASP A 181 1.24 -18.02 9.09
CA ASP A 181 0.16 -18.67 8.36
C ASP A 181 -1.22 -18.06 8.60
N ASN A 182 -1.35 -17.13 9.55
CA ASN A 182 -2.66 -16.58 9.90
C ASN A 182 -2.58 -15.20 10.56
N LEU A 183 -3.69 -14.48 10.44
CA LEU A 183 -3.96 -13.21 11.13
C LEU A 183 -5.05 -13.42 12.19
N GLU A 184 -4.90 -12.80 13.34
CA GLU A 184 -5.93 -12.73 14.37
C GLU A 184 -6.51 -11.31 14.44
N LEU A 185 -7.82 -11.20 14.31
CA LEU A 185 -8.54 -9.94 14.30
C LEU A 185 -9.34 -9.74 15.61
N SER A 186 -9.60 -8.50 15.97
CA SER A 186 -10.28 -8.14 17.23
C SER A 186 -11.74 -8.61 17.32
N ASN A 187 -12.36 -8.96 16.21
CA ASN A 187 -13.69 -9.54 16.17
C ASN A 187 -13.70 -11.06 16.36
N GLY A 188 -12.56 -11.67 16.70
CA GLY A 188 -12.40 -13.10 16.87
C GLY A 188 -12.13 -13.89 15.58
N THR A 189 -12.14 -13.23 14.42
CA THR A 189 -11.86 -13.89 13.14
C THR A 189 -10.38 -14.23 13.04
N LYS A 190 -10.08 -15.46 12.62
CA LYS A 190 -8.75 -15.88 12.16
C LYS A 190 -8.79 -16.05 10.65
N ILE A 191 -7.86 -15.42 9.96
CA ILE A 191 -7.72 -15.51 8.51
C ILE A 191 -6.41 -16.23 8.21
N HIS A 192 -6.49 -17.34 7.50
CA HIS A 192 -5.32 -18.01 6.91
C HIS A 192 -4.93 -17.30 5.62
N HIS A 193 -3.63 -17.08 5.40
CA HIS A 193 -3.09 -16.34 4.27
C HIS A 193 -1.84 -17.00 3.69
#